data_3a5358999f77b687878fca7f9293a2b2
#
_entry.id   3a5358999f77b687878fca7f9293a2b2
#
_cell.length_a   1.000
_cell.length_b   1.000
_cell.length_c   1.000
_cell.angle_alpha   90.00
_cell.angle_beta   90.00
_cell.angle_gamma   90.00
#
_symmetry.space_group_name_H-M   'P 1'
#
loop_
_entity.id
_entity.type
_entity.pdbx_description
1 polymer ?
#
loop_
_entity_poly.entity_id
_entity_poly.type
_entity_poly.pdbx_seq_one_letter_code
_entity_poly.pdbx_strand_id
1 'polypeptide(L)'
;MTERELRRTAVIIPPKGRAVLCVWAAVPGLLATPFVFWQGILPGLVFAALWAVLVFLARCRACSFAAVLGARTLTVYSGIVLPVRQVFPRRAVTGVQQLRTPLLRLAGASVLIISAPGSRMFLPAVPAAQAGALAHALAEELP
;
A
#
# COMPACT_ATOMS: atom_id res chain seq x y z
N MET A 1 -24.14 6.65 12.29
CA MET A 1 -22.66 6.60 12.26
C MET A 1 -22.14 7.98 11.93
N THR A 2 -21.47 8.62 12.88
CA THR A 2 -21.00 10.00 12.72
C THR A 2 -19.73 10.04 11.84
N GLU A 3 -19.51 11.16 11.11
CA GLU A 3 -18.30 11.35 10.29
C GLU A 3 -16.99 11.13 11.07
N ARG A 4 -17.01 11.35 12.39
CA ARG A 4 -15.87 11.10 13.28
C ARG A 4 -15.59 9.61 13.48
N GLU A 5 -16.61 8.76 13.47
CA GLU A 5 -16.45 7.30 13.56
C GLU A 5 -15.96 6.72 12.24
N LEU A 6 -16.44 7.24 11.10
CA LEU A 6 -15.91 6.90 9.77
C LEU A 6 -14.43 7.28 9.62
N ARG A 7 -14.01 8.42 10.19
CA ARG A 7 -12.60 8.82 10.21
C ARG A 7 -11.72 7.93 11.10
N ARG A 8 -12.26 7.35 12.17
CA ARG A 8 -11.52 6.45 13.06
C ARG A 8 -11.26 5.07 12.45
N THR A 9 -12.12 4.64 11.54
CA THR A 9 -12.00 3.35 10.84
C THR A 9 -11.34 3.46 9.46
N ALA A 10 -11.08 4.66 8.97
CA ALA A 10 -10.38 4.87 7.72
C ALA A 10 -8.87 4.65 7.90
N VAL A 11 -8.33 3.67 7.17
CA VAL A 11 -6.89 3.41 7.12
C VAL A 11 -6.32 4.18 5.95
N ILE A 12 -5.53 5.20 6.23
CA ILE A 12 -4.84 6.04 5.25
C ILE A 12 -3.35 5.79 5.38
N ILE A 13 -2.64 5.65 4.26
CA ILE A 13 -1.18 5.49 4.27
C ILE A 13 -0.54 6.78 4.83
N PRO A 14 0.23 6.70 5.93
CA PRO A 14 0.89 7.87 6.49
C PRO A 14 1.98 8.39 5.55
N PRO A 15 2.35 9.68 5.63
CA PRO A 15 3.37 10.28 4.75
C PRO A 15 4.73 9.56 4.83
N LYS A 16 5.10 9.06 6.01
CA LYS A 16 6.31 8.23 6.20
C LYS A 16 6.24 6.91 5.44
N GLY A 17 5.09 6.23 5.46
CA GLY A 17 4.88 5.00 4.70
C GLY A 17 4.93 5.22 3.19
N ARG A 18 4.40 6.35 2.70
CA ARG A 18 4.49 6.75 1.29
C ARG A 18 5.93 7.00 0.87
N ALA A 19 6.73 7.66 1.73
CA ALA A 19 8.13 7.89 1.47
C ALA A 19 8.90 6.57 1.33
N VAL A 20 8.65 5.60 2.19
CA VAL A 20 9.29 4.26 2.10
C VAL A 20 8.92 3.55 0.81
N LEU A 21 7.66 3.61 0.37
CA LEU A 21 7.25 3.03 -0.92
C LEU A 21 7.94 3.70 -2.10
N CYS A 22 8.12 5.02 -2.07
CA CYS A 22 8.87 5.76 -3.09
C CYS A 22 10.36 5.37 -3.09
N VAL A 23 10.98 5.22 -1.92
CA VAL A 23 12.37 4.76 -1.79
C VAL A 23 12.51 3.36 -2.37
N TRP A 24 11.61 2.43 -2.02
CA TRP A 24 11.63 1.07 -2.58
C TRP A 24 11.49 1.06 -4.12
N ALA A 25 10.65 1.95 -4.66
CA ALA A 25 10.49 2.09 -6.11
C ALA A 25 11.73 2.73 -6.76
N ALA A 26 12.43 3.63 -6.06
CA ALA A 26 13.60 4.34 -6.59
C ALA A 26 14.88 3.48 -6.58
N VAL A 27 15.06 2.61 -5.57
CA VAL A 27 16.29 1.83 -5.36
C VAL A 27 16.69 1.01 -6.59
N PRO A 28 15.83 0.19 -7.25
CA PRO A 28 16.25 -0.59 -8.41
C PRO A 28 16.69 0.30 -9.57
N GLY A 29 16.01 1.43 -9.79
CA GLY A 29 16.40 2.38 -10.83
C GLY A 29 17.75 3.03 -10.56
N LEU A 30 18.00 3.40 -9.31
CA LEU A 30 19.27 3.99 -8.91
C LEU A 30 20.43 3.00 -9.11
N LEU A 31 20.21 1.72 -8.79
CA LEU A 31 21.21 0.66 -9.00
C LEU A 31 21.45 0.37 -10.48
N ALA A 32 20.43 0.46 -11.32
CA ALA A 32 20.55 0.24 -12.76
C ALA A 32 21.15 1.45 -13.49
N THR A 33 21.07 2.66 -12.93
CA THR A 33 21.53 3.90 -13.55
C THR A 33 22.98 3.83 -14.06
N PRO A 34 24.01 3.43 -13.28
CA PRO A 34 25.39 3.41 -13.75
C PRO A 34 25.58 2.44 -14.92
N PHE A 35 24.85 1.33 -14.92
CA PHE A 35 24.92 0.33 -15.98
C PHE A 35 24.34 0.85 -17.31
N VAL A 36 23.24 1.60 -17.26
CA VAL A 36 22.61 2.18 -18.45
C VAL A 36 23.43 3.35 -18.98
N PHE A 37 23.99 4.19 -18.11
CA PHE A 37 24.88 5.28 -18.51
C PHE A 37 26.19 4.78 -19.16
N TRP A 38 26.63 3.57 -18.81
CA TRP A 38 27.76 2.93 -19.51
C TRP A 38 27.47 2.70 -20.99
N GLN A 39 26.23 2.46 -21.38
CA GLN A 39 25.84 2.25 -22.79
C GLN A 39 25.79 3.56 -23.60
N GLY A 40 25.76 4.71 -22.92
CA GLY A 40 25.74 6.03 -23.52
C GLY A 40 24.90 7.03 -22.75
N ILE A 41 25.12 8.31 -23.00
CA ILE A 41 24.41 9.39 -22.30
C ILE A 41 22.94 9.42 -22.72
N LEU A 42 22.63 9.25 -23.98
CA LEU A 42 21.27 9.32 -24.51
C LEU A 42 20.35 8.23 -23.92
N PRO A 43 20.71 6.91 -23.94
CA PRO A 43 19.91 5.89 -23.28
C PRO A 43 19.83 6.09 -21.77
N GLY A 44 20.89 6.62 -21.14
CA GLY A 44 20.88 6.95 -19.71
C GLY A 44 19.83 8.00 -19.35
N LEU A 45 19.71 9.07 -20.14
CA LEU A 45 18.73 10.13 -19.94
C LEU A 45 17.28 9.63 -20.14
N VAL A 46 17.05 8.84 -21.20
CA VAL A 46 15.74 8.24 -21.48
C VAL A 46 15.33 7.32 -20.33
N PHE A 47 16.24 6.47 -19.86
CA PHE A 47 16.00 5.59 -18.72
C PHE A 47 15.67 6.38 -17.45
N ALA A 48 16.44 7.41 -17.13
CA ALA A 48 16.22 8.26 -15.97
C ALA A 48 14.84 8.95 -16.00
N ALA A 49 14.44 9.47 -17.16
CA ALA A 49 13.14 10.10 -17.36
C ALA A 49 11.98 9.10 -17.17
N LEU A 50 12.07 7.92 -17.79
CA LEU A 50 11.06 6.86 -17.62
C LEU A 50 10.97 6.39 -16.18
N TRP A 51 12.09 6.23 -15.50
CA TRP A 51 12.12 5.80 -14.11
C TRP A 51 11.53 6.88 -13.16
N ALA A 52 11.84 8.14 -13.40
CA ALA A 52 11.25 9.25 -12.66
C ALA A 52 9.71 9.30 -12.80
N VAL A 53 9.19 9.07 -14.01
CA VAL A 53 7.74 8.96 -14.24
C VAL A 53 7.15 7.78 -13.48
N LEU A 54 7.83 6.63 -13.49
CA LEU A 54 7.37 5.43 -12.77
C LEU A 54 7.31 5.65 -11.26
N VAL A 55 8.34 6.27 -10.68
CA VAL A 55 8.36 6.63 -9.24
C VAL A 55 7.26 7.65 -8.91
N PHE A 56 7.04 8.62 -9.80
CA PHE A 56 5.95 9.60 -9.64
C PHE A 56 4.58 8.93 -9.66
N LEU A 57 4.34 8.01 -10.59
CA LEU A 57 3.08 7.24 -10.66
C LEU A 57 2.89 6.36 -9.42
N ALA A 58 3.96 5.71 -8.93
CA ALA A 58 3.92 4.94 -7.69
C ALA A 58 3.54 5.81 -6.49
N ARG A 59 4.07 7.04 -6.42
CA ARG A 59 3.70 8.02 -5.39
C ARG A 59 2.24 8.44 -5.50
N CYS A 60 1.76 8.77 -6.68
CA CYS A 60 0.35 9.12 -6.91
C CYS A 60 -0.56 7.96 -6.53
N ARG A 61 -0.20 6.73 -6.89
CA ARG A 61 -0.95 5.53 -6.50
C ARG A 61 -1.01 5.35 -4.98
N ALA A 62 0.10 5.54 -4.28
CA ALA A 62 0.14 5.49 -2.82
C ALA A 62 -0.70 6.59 -2.15
N CYS A 63 -0.80 7.77 -2.78
CA CYS A 63 -1.66 8.85 -2.30
C CYS A 63 -3.15 8.59 -2.51
N SER A 64 -3.52 7.84 -3.55
CA SER A 64 -4.92 7.53 -3.90
C SER A 64 -5.48 6.32 -3.15
N PHE A 65 -4.66 5.67 -2.33
CA PHE A 65 -5.07 4.49 -1.58
C PHE A 65 -5.77 4.89 -0.29
N ALA A 66 -6.99 4.39 -0.09
CA ALA A 66 -7.73 4.51 1.16
C ALA A 66 -8.51 3.22 1.44
N ALA A 67 -8.47 2.74 2.66
CA ALA A 67 -9.26 1.61 3.10
C ALA A 67 -10.18 2.04 4.25
N VAL A 68 -11.45 1.69 4.16
CA VAL A 68 -12.45 1.99 5.19
C VAL A 68 -13.01 0.68 5.72
N LEU A 69 -12.85 0.47 7.03
CA LEU A 69 -13.43 -0.65 7.73
C LEU A 69 -14.86 -0.28 8.18
N GLY A 70 -15.86 -0.88 7.54
CA GLY A 70 -17.25 -0.79 7.97
C GLY A 70 -17.62 -1.89 8.98
N ALA A 71 -18.82 -1.81 9.54
CA ALA A 71 -19.31 -2.78 10.51
C ALA A 71 -19.39 -4.23 9.97
N ARG A 72 -19.70 -4.39 8.69
CA ARG A 72 -19.85 -5.71 8.04
C ARG A 72 -19.00 -5.89 6.78
N THR A 73 -18.39 -4.83 6.28
CA THR A 73 -17.66 -4.82 5.00
C THR A 73 -16.36 -4.06 5.12
N LEU A 74 -15.33 -4.57 4.47
CA LEU A 74 -14.08 -3.85 4.22
C LEU A 74 -14.17 -3.26 2.81
N THR A 75 -14.12 -1.95 2.71
CA THR A 75 -14.13 -1.25 1.42
C THR A 75 -12.76 -0.65 1.17
N VAL A 76 -12.15 -1.00 0.06
CA VAL A 76 -10.85 -0.46 -0.35
C VAL A 76 -11.01 0.31 -1.63
N TYR A 77 -10.54 1.55 -1.59
CA TYR A 77 -10.45 2.44 -2.74
C TYR A 77 -9.02 2.43 -3.25
N SER A 78 -8.83 2.09 -4.49
CA SER A 78 -7.52 2.08 -5.15
C SER A 78 -7.67 2.52 -6.59
N GLY A 79 -6.76 3.34 -7.08
CA GLY A 79 -6.66 3.74 -8.48
C GLY A 79 -6.46 5.25 -8.65
N ILE A 80 -5.68 5.62 -9.69
CA ILE A 80 -5.42 7.01 -10.07
C ILE A 80 -6.36 7.42 -11.22
N VAL A 81 -6.46 6.55 -12.22
CA VAL A 81 -7.23 6.81 -13.46
C VAL A 81 -8.59 6.14 -13.41
N LEU A 82 -8.64 4.92 -12.88
CA LEU A 82 -9.88 4.16 -12.70
C LEU A 82 -10.03 3.86 -11.20
N PRO A 83 -10.92 4.55 -10.49
CA PRO A 83 -11.18 4.25 -9.09
C PRO A 83 -11.85 2.87 -8.99
N VAL A 84 -11.09 1.89 -8.54
CA VAL A 84 -11.61 0.55 -8.26
C VAL A 84 -12.06 0.52 -6.81
N ARG A 85 -13.33 0.26 -6.60
CA ARG A 85 -13.91 0.02 -5.28
C ARG A 85 -14.07 -1.48 -5.09
N GLN A 86 -13.29 -2.06 -4.20
CA GLN A 86 -13.43 -3.45 -3.80
C GLN A 86 -14.13 -3.52 -2.45
N VAL A 87 -15.20 -4.27 -2.38
CA VAL A 87 -15.99 -4.47 -1.16
C VAL A 87 -15.90 -5.94 -0.78
N PHE A 88 -15.34 -6.22 0.40
CA PHE A 88 -15.25 -7.57 0.92
C PHE A 88 -16.14 -7.73 2.16
N PRO A 89 -17.02 -8.73 2.21
CA PRO A 89 -17.70 -9.06 3.45
C PRO A 89 -16.66 -9.59 4.46
N ARG A 90 -16.69 -9.09 5.68
CA ARG A 90 -15.72 -9.47 6.74
C ARG A 90 -15.69 -10.97 7.00
N ARG A 91 -16.84 -11.64 6.85
CA ARG A 91 -16.98 -13.11 7.00
C ARG A 91 -16.30 -13.93 5.91
N ALA A 92 -15.95 -13.31 4.77
CA ALA A 92 -15.23 -13.97 3.70
C ALA A 92 -13.70 -13.93 3.85
N VAL A 93 -13.19 -13.25 4.88
CA VAL A 93 -11.76 -13.21 5.16
C VAL A 93 -11.33 -14.55 5.73
N THR A 94 -10.41 -15.23 5.04
CA THR A 94 -9.87 -16.55 5.44
C THR A 94 -8.52 -16.47 6.11
N GLY A 95 -7.83 -15.34 6.00
CA GLY A 95 -6.54 -15.14 6.64
C GLY A 95 -6.05 -13.70 6.57
N VAL A 96 -5.33 -13.30 7.58
CA VAL A 96 -4.69 -11.99 7.67
C VAL A 96 -3.22 -12.20 7.99
N GLN A 97 -2.34 -11.67 7.14
CA GLN A 97 -0.89 -11.72 7.34
C GLN A 97 -0.33 -10.31 7.43
N GLN A 98 0.51 -10.05 8.43
CA GLN A 98 1.20 -8.80 8.59
C GLN A 98 2.68 -8.97 8.25
N LEU A 99 3.14 -8.26 7.23
CA LEU A 99 4.53 -8.25 6.81
C LEU A 99 5.19 -6.92 7.22
N ARG A 100 6.34 -7.02 7.90
CA ARG A 100 7.14 -5.86 8.30
C ARG A 100 8.55 -5.99 7.74
N THR A 101 8.87 -5.20 6.72
CA THR A 101 10.24 -5.06 6.26
C THR A 101 11.05 -4.14 7.20
N PRO A 102 12.39 -4.25 7.25
CA PRO A 102 13.21 -3.40 8.10
C PRO A 102 12.96 -1.90 7.90
N LEU A 103 12.82 -1.46 6.65
CA LEU A 103 12.53 -0.06 6.30
C LEU A 103 11.14 0.37 6.73
N LEU A 104 10.14 -0.49 6.59
CA LEU A 104 8.78 -0.22 7.07
C LEU A 104 8.73 -0.16 8.60
N ARG A 105 9.56 -0.93 9.30
CA ARG A 105 9.70 -0.83 10.77
C ARG A 105 10.22 0.52 11.20
N LEU A 106 11.23 1.06 10.51
CA LEU A 106 11.74 2.42 10.77
C LEU A 106 10.68 3.50 10.52
N ALA A 107 9.80 3.30 9.54
CA ALA A 107 8.69 4.20 9.25
C ALA A 107 7.45 3.99 10.13
N GLY A 108 7.46 3.00 11.04
CA GLY A 108 6.29 2.66 11.86
C GLY A 108 5.11 2.12 11.06
N ALA A 109 5.37 1.55 9.88
CA ALA A 109 4.36 1.02 8.97
C ALA A 109 4.52 -0.49 8.77
N SER A 110 3.47 -1.14 8.25
CA SER A 110 3.46 -2.56 7.90
C SER A 110 2.59 -2.80 6.67
N VAL A 111 2.87 -3.88 5.95
CA VAL A 111 2.01 -4.36 4.87
C VAL A 111 1.05 -5.40 5.45
N LEU A 112 -0.24 -5.20 5.21
CA LEU A 112 -1.26 -6.16 5.60
C LEU A 112 -1.75 -6.88 4.35
N ILE A 113 -1.72 -8.21 4.38
CA ILE A 113 -2.22 -9.07 3.31
C ILE A 113 -3.48 -9.75 3.84
N ILE A 114 -4.60 -9.45 3.21
CA ILE A 114 -5.89 -10.06 3.54
C ILE A 114 -6.23 -11.06 2.46
N SER A 115 -6.44 -12.30 2.86
CA SER A 115 -6.83 -13.38 1.96
C SER A 115 -8.32 -13.66 2.09
N ALA A 116 -9.00 -13.73 0.96
CA ALA A 116 -10.39 -14.16 0.85
C ALA A 116 -10.50 -15.22 -0.27
N PRO A 117 -11.53 -16.08 -0.30
CA PRO A 117 -11.71 -17.07 -1.35
C PRO A 117 -11.69 -16.42 -2.74
N GLY A 118 -10.71 -16.83 -3.57
CA GLY A 118 -10.55 -16.30 -4.94
C GLY A 118 -9.89 -14.93 -5.06
N SER A 119 -9.50 -14.29 -3.96
CA SER A 119 -8.90 -12.94 -3.99
C SER A 119 -7.92 -12.71 -2.85
N ARG A 120 -6.85 -11.97 -3.15
CA ARG A 120 -5.91 -11.47 -2.14
C ARG A 120 -5.82 -9.96 -2.25
N MET A 121 -5.89 -9.29 -1.10
CA MET A 121 -5.79 -7.86 -1.02
C MET A 121 -4.50 -7.47 -0.29
N PHE A 122 -3.79 -6.50 -0.86
CA PHE A 122 -2.59 -5.94 -0.27
C PHE A 122 -2.88 -4.52 0.20
N LEU A 123 -2.73 -4.27 1.50
CA LEU A 123 -2.78 -2.94 2.09
C LEU A 123 -1.34 -2.47 2.36
N PRO A 124 -0.74 -1.68 1.46
CA PRO A 124 0.64 -1.25 1.62
C PRO A 124 0.77 -0.15 2.67
N ALA A 125 1.84 -0.22 3.45
CA ALA A 125 2.29 0.84 4.36
C ALA A 125 1.22 1.36 5.35
N VAL A 126 0.43 0.46 5.93
CA VAL A 126 -0.53 0.77 7.00
C VAL A 126 0.25 1.09 8.30
N PRO A 127 -0.15 2.10 9.10
CA PRO A 127 0.45 2.33 10.40
C PRO A 127 0.41 1.07 11.26
N ALA A 128 1.52 0.73 11.91
CA ALA A 128 1.66 -0.52 12.65
C ALA A 128 0.59 -0.72 13.73
N ALA A 129 0.20 0.37 14.40
CA ALA A 129 -0.87 0.36 15.40
C ALA A 129 -2.24 0.03 14.79
N GLN A 130 -2.56 0.63 13.64
CA GLN A 130 -3.82 0.37 12.93
C GLN A 130 -3.83 -1.01 12.28
N ALA A 131 -2.69 -1.48 11.76
CA ALA A 131 -2.55 -2.82 11.21
C ALA A 131 -2.79 -3.91 12.27
N GLY A 132 -2.26 -3.70 13.49
CA GLY A 132 -2.49 -4.60 14.61
C GLY A 132 -3.97 -4.64 15.03
N ALA A 133 -4.59 -3.47 15.19
CA ALA A 133 -6.01 -3.35 15.53
C ALA A 133 -6.92 -3.97 14.45
N LEU A 134 -6.60 -3.74 13.17
CA LEU A 134 -7.33 -4.30 12.05
C LEU A 134 -7.18 -5.82 11.97
N ALA A 135 -5.95 -6.32 12.16
CA ALA A 135 -5.67 -7.75 12.16
C ALA A 135 -6.42 -8.45 13.31
N HIS A 136 -6.43 -7.85 14.50
CA HIS A 136 -7.15 -8.39 15.66
C HIS A 136 -8.66 -8.40 15.43
N ALA A 137 -9.23 -7.29 14.95
CA ALA A 137 -10.66 -7.19 14.65
C ALA A 137 -11.12 -8.17 13.55
N LEU A 138 -10.26 -8.49 12.59
CA LEU A 138 -10.55 -9.48 11.54
C LEU A 138 -10.30 -10.91 12.03
N ALA A 139 -9.34 -11.12 12.93
CA ALA A 139 -9.04 -12.44 13.51
C ALA A 139 -10.13 -12.91 14.48
N GLU A 140 -10.77 -12.01 15.22
CA GLU A 140 -11.90 -12.34 16.11
C GLU A 140 -13.14 -12.86 15.36
N GLU A 141 -13.25 -12.57 14.06
CA GLU A 141 -14.35 -13.05 13.21
C GLU A 141 -13.99 -14.30 12.38
N LEU A 142 -12.75 -14.77 12.47
CA LEU A 142 -12.36 -16.05 11.86
C LEU A 142 -13.01 -17.21 12.65
N PRO A 143 -13.68 -18.14 11.94
CA PRO A 143 -14.30 -19.30 12.56
C PRO A 143 -13.27 -20.26 13.16
#